data_59708bcd53374b1dc88760c05d49f1c1
#
_entry.id   59708bcd53374b1dc88760c05d49f1c1
#
_cell.length_a   1.000
_cell.length_b   1.000
_cell.length_c   1.000
_cell.angle_alpha   90.00
_cell.angle_beta   90.00
_cell.angle_gamma   90.00
#
_symmetry.space_group_name_H-M   'P 1'
#
loop_
_entity.id
_entity.type
_entity.pdbx_description
1 polymer ?
#
loop_
_entity_poly.entity_id
_entity_poly.type
_entity_poly.pdbx_seq_one_letter_code
_entity_poly.pdbx_strand_id
1 'polypeptide(L)'
;MKINIIKSKKGTNVMYQVLIHLILIALIFAMFFLASVNKVNSRAVKQQVLEKQNALLIDSAAPGTTISVFKNNKYGRIDDLQVKEGKVYASVDGLAISKGYPYFTKYSVSVDSDDNKWYVRIK
;
A
#
# COMPACT_ATOMS: atom_id res chain seq x y z
N MET A 1 -22.16 -59.39 0.70
CA MET A 1 -22.35 -58.22 1.60
C MET A 1 -21.06 -57.72 2.22
N LYS A 2 -20.21 -58.56 2.77
CA LYS A 2 -18.96 -58.14 3.41
C LYS A 2 -18.01 -57.43 2.46
N ILE A 3 -17.91 -57.84 1.19
CA ILE A 3 -17.06 -57.22 0.16
C ILE A 3 -17.51 -55.81 -0.19
N ASN A 4 -18.82 -55.57 -0.23
CA ASN A 4 -19.37 -54.24 -0.53
C ASN A 4 -19.11 -53.26 0.61
N ILE A 5 -19.17 -53.72 1.88
CA ILE A 5 -18.86 -52.92 3.05
C ILE A 5 -17.37 -52.49 3.08
N ILE A 6 -16.47 -53.45 2.70
CA ILE A 6 -15.03 -53.17 2.60
C ILE A 6 -14.73 -52.17 1.48
N LYS A 7 -15.37 -52.28 0.32
CA LYS A 7 -15.26 -51.28 -0.77
C LYS A 7 -15.78 -49.96 -0.34
N SER A 8 -16.88 -49.89 0.39
CA SER A 8 -17.44 -48.65 0.94
C SER A 8 -16.47 -47.95 1.91
N LYS A 9 -15.85 -48.72 2.80
CA LYS A 9 -14.81 -48.14 3.71
C LYS A 9 -13.61 -47.60 2.98
N LYS A 10 -13.09 -48.27 1.94
CA LYS A 10 -11.98 -47.77 1.12
C LYS A 10 -12.38 -46.50 0.38
N GLY A 11 -13.56 -46.48 -0.25
CA GLY A 11 -14.09 -45.29 -0.91
C GLY A 11 -14.26 -44.11 0.04
N THR A 12 -14.76 -44.38 1.24
CA THR A 12 -14.91 -43.35 2.29
C THR A 12 -13.56 -42.76 2.74
N ASN A 13 -12.54 -43.59 2.93
CA ASN A 13 -11.19 -43.13 3.29
C ASN A 13 -10.56 -42.28 2.16
N VAL A 14 -10.72 -42.65 0.91
CA VAL A 14 -10.25 -41.84 -0.22
C VAL A 14 -10.98 -40.54 -0.29
N MET A 15 -12.28 -40.50 -0.06
CA MET A 15 -13.06 -39.26 -0.01
C MET A 15 -12.60 -38.35 1.14
N TYR A 16 -12.33 -38.89 2.33
CA TYR A 16 -11.79 -38.11 3.45
C TYR A 16 -10.41 -37.52 3.13
N GLN A 17 -9.53 -38.27 2.50
CA GLN A 17 -8.22 -37.76 2.08
C GLN A 17 -8.35 -36.64 1.08
N VAL A 18 -9.20 -36.78 0.08
CA VAL A 18 -9.45 -35.70 -0.90
C VAL A 18 -10.04 -34.47 -0.24
N LEU A 19 -10.99 -34.68 0.69
CA LEU A 19 -11.61 -33.58 1.42
C LEU A 19 -10.60 -32.81 2.27
N ILE A 20 -9.74 -33.53 3.01
CA ILE A 20 -8.67 -32.91 3.82
C ILE A 20 -7.71 -32.12 2.93
N HIS A 21 -7.31 -32.65 1.79
CA HIS A 21 -6.44 -31.94 0.83
C HIS A 21 -7.10 -30.67 0.28
N LEU A 22 -8.38 -30.73 -0.06
CA LEU A 22 -9.14 -29.58 -0.52
C LEU A 22 -9.23 -28.51 0.57
N ILE A 23 -9.46 -28.88 1.81
CA ILE A 23 -9.51 -27.94 2.95
C ILE A 23 -8.16 -27.29 3.17
N LEU A 24 -7.06 -28.06 3.12
CA LEU A 24 -5.71 -27.53 3.25
C LEU A 24 -5.37 -26.53 2.13
N ILE A 25 -5.69 -26.86 0.88
CA ILE A 25 -5.49 -25.97 -0.26
C ILE A 25 -6.30 -24.68 -0.08
N ALA A 26 -7.57 -24.80 0.32
CA ALA A 26 -8.43 -23.64 0.58
C ALA A 26 -7.88 -22.74 1.68
N LEU A 27 -7.36 -23.32 2.78
CA LEU A 27 -6.72 -22.57 3.86
C LEU A 27 -5.47 -21.82 3.39
N ILE A 28 -4.62 -22.47 2.60
CA ILE A 28 -3.42 -21.85 2.04
C ILE A 28 -3.80 -20.68 1.12
N PHE A 29 -4.79 -20.85 0.25
CA PHE A 29 -5.30 -19.79 -0.61
C PHE A 29 -5.90 -18.64 0.20
N ALA A 30 -6.67 -18.94 1.25
CA ALA A 30 -7.24 -17.93 2.13
C ALA A 30 -6.16 -17.11 2.83
N MET A 31 -5.10 -17.76 3.34
CA MET A 31 -3.95 -17.07 3.95
C MET A 31 -3.21 -16.19 2.94
N PHE A 32 -2.98 -16.69 1.74
CA PHE A 32 -2.37 -15.93 0.65
C PHE A 32 -3.20 -14.71 0.27
N PHE A 33 -4.51 -14.89 0.16
CA PHE A 33 -5.44 -13.83 -0.17
C PHE A 33 -5.47 -12.74 0.90
N LEU A 34 -5.56 -13.13 2.17
CA LEU A 34 -5.50 -12.18 3.30
C LEU A 34 -4.18 -11.42 3.34
N ALA A 35 -3.07 -12.10 3.14
CA ALA A 35 -1.76 -11.45 3.09
C ALA A 35 -1.66 -10.46 1.91
N SER A 36 -2.19 -10.82 0.75
CA SER A 36 -2.22 -9.96 -0.44
C SER A 36 -3.11 -8.73 -0.23
N VAL A 37 -4.30 -8.91 0.33
CA VAL A 37 -5.21 -7.80 0.65
C VAL A 37 -4.59 -6.86 1.68
N ASN A 38 -3.95 -7.39 2.70
CA ASN A 38 -3.24 -6.58 3.70
C ASN A 38 -2.08 -5.78 3.09
N LYS A 39 -1.36 -6.34 2.13
CA LYS A 39 -0.32 -5.61 1.40
C LYS A 39 -0.90 -4.54 0.47
N VAL A 40 -1.98 -4.84 -0.24
CA VAL A 40 -2.61 -3.90 -1.19
C VAL A 40 -3.27 -2.74 -0.46
N ASN A 41 -3.94 -3.00 0.67
CA ASN A 41 -4.54 -1.97 1.52
C ASN A 41 -3.52 -1.30 2.44
N SER A 42 -2.25 -1.66 2.33
CA SER A 42 -1.21 -1.23 3.23
C SER A 42 -0.62 0.13 2.85
N ARG A 43 0.35 0.51 3.61
CA ARG A 43 1.11 1.76 3.55
C ARG A 43 1.62 2.13 2.15
N ALA A 44 1.94 1.15 1.31
CA ALA A 44 2.47 1.39 -0.03
C ALA A 44 1.47 2.11 -0.96
N VAL A 45 0.21 1.70 -0.95
CA VAL A 45 -0.84 2.36 -1.74
C VAL A 45 -1.10 3.76 -1.22
N LYS A 46 -1.21 3.91 0.10
CA LYS A 46 -1.38 5.22 0.75
C LYS A 46 -0.23 6.16 0.42
N GLN A 47 0.99 5.66 0.43
CA GLN A 47 2.20 6.39 0.06
C GLN A 47 2.14 6.88 -1.39
N GLN A 48 1.79 6.02 -2.33
CA GLN A 48 1.67 6.37 -3.75
C GLN A 48 0.57 7.40 -3.99
N VAL A 49 -0.58 7.24 -3.36
CA VAL A 49 -1.69 8.20 -3.46
C VAL A 49 -1.26 9.57 -2.93
N LEU A 50 -0.58 9.61 -1.80
CA LEU A 50 -0.09 10.84 -1.20
C LEU A 50 0.93 11.56 -2.09
N GLU A 51 1.90 10.82 -2.65
CA GLU A 51 2.88 11.34 -3.57
C GLU A 51 2.23 11.92 -4.83
N LYS A 52 1.28 11.20 -5.40
CA LYS A 52 0.52 11.65 -6.57
C LYS A 52 -0.28 12.91 -6.30
N GLN A 53 -0.95 12.97 -5.17
CA GLN A 53 -1.70 14.17 -4.77
C GLN A 53 -0.80 15.38 -4.61
N ASN A 54 0.34 15.22 -3.94
CA ASN A 54 1.30 16.30 -3.75
C ASN A 54 1.91 16.75 -5.10
N ALA A 55 2.25 15.82 -5.97
CA ALA A 55 2.77 16.16 -7.31
C ALA A 55 1.75 16.94 -8.13
N LEU A 56 0.48 16.54 -8.11
CA LEU A 56 -0.60 17.25 -8.81
C LEU A 56 -0.83 18.65 -8.23
N LEU A 57 -0.77 18.79 -6.92
CA LEU A 57 -0.89 20.09 -6.26
C LEU A 57 0.27 21.02 -6.64
N ILE A 58 1.50 20.50 -6.68
CA ILE A 58 2.68 21.24 -7.10
C ILE A 58 2.53 21.72 -8.56
N ASP A 59 2.08 20.85 -9.45
CA ASP A 59 1.91 21.19 -10.87
C ASP A 59 0.80 22.22 -11.11
N SER A 60 -0.23 22.22 -10.27
CA SER A 60 -1.34 23.18 -10.37
C SER A 60 -1.10 24.49 -9.63
N ALA A 61 -0.08 24.57 -8.80
CA ALA A 61 0.16 25.74 -7.94
C ALA A 61 0.88 26.86 -8.70
N ALA A 62 0.49 28.09 -8.42
CA ALA A 62 1.17 29.28 -8.90
C ALA A 62 2.43 29.58 -8.07
N PRO A 63 3.42 30.35 -8.61
CA PRO A 63 4.59 30.78 -7.83
C PRO A 63 4.15 31.57 -6.59
N GLY A 64 4.82 31.34 -5.48
CA GLY A 64 4.49 31.95 -4.19
C GLY A 64 3.46 31.16 -3.36
N THR A 65 2.94 30.06 -3.88
CA THR A 65 1.99 29.21 -3.16
C THR A 65 2.71 28.34 -2.13
N THR A 66 2.11 28.19 -0.95
CA THR A 66 2.56 27.23 0.07
C THR A 66 1.48 26.18 0.28
N ILE A 67 1.84 24.92 0.08
CA ILE A 67 0.95 23.79 0.32
C ILE A 67 1.29 23.21 1.70
N SER A 68 0.30 23.11 2.57
CA SER A 68 0.47 22.49 3.88
C SER A 68 -0.15 21.10 3.91
N VAL A 69 0.61 20.14 4.45
CA VAL A 69 0.18 18.75 4.57
C VAL A 69 0.36 18.34 6.04
N PHE A 70 -0.71 17.84 6.63
CA PHE A 70 -0.64 17.35 8.00
C PHE A 70 0.21 16.09 8.09
N LYS A 71 1.08 16.02 9.10
CA LYS A 71 1.89 14.82 9.38
C LYS A 71 1.01 13.62 9.72
N ASN A 72 -0.06 13.83 10.49
CA ASN A 72 -1.07 12.82 10.76
C ASN A 72 -2.33 13.10 9.95
N ASN A 73 -2.71 12.17 9.09
CA ASN A 73 -3.91 12.29 8.29
C ASN A 73 -4.57 10.90 8.09
N LYS A 74 -5.67 10.86 7.34
CA LYS A 74 -6.42 9.61 7.10
C LYS A 74 -5.61 8.52 6.38
N TYR A 75 -4.50 8.87 5.75
CA TYR A 75 -3.62 7.92 5.06
C TYR A 75 -2.52 7.36 5.96
N GLY A 76 -2.41 7.84 7.19
CA GLY A 76 -1.39 7.46 8.13
C GLY A 76 -0.49 8.63 8.53
N ARG A 77 0.61 8.33 9.17
CA ARG A 77 1.60 9.34 9.57
C ARG A 77 2.66 9.50 8.50
N ILE A 78 2.88 10.72 8.05
CA ILE A 78 3.96 11.05 7.12
C ILE A 78 5.24 11.28 7.93
N ASP A 79 6.17 10.33 7.87
CA ASP A 79 7.44 10.40 8.58
C ASP A 79 8.45 11.29 7.87
N ASP A 80 8.43 11.30 6.53
CA ASP A 80 9.31 12.11 5.71
C ASP A 80 8.63 12.52 4.41
N LEU A 81 8.90 13.73 3.95
CA LEU A 81 8.44 14.25 2.68
C LEU A 81 9.60 14.98 2.01
N GLN A 82 10.01 14.53 0.85
CA GLN A 82 11.12 15.09 0.09
C GLN A 82 10.70 15.42 -1.34
N VAL A 83 11.24 16.51 -1.86
CA VAL A 83 11.09 16.90 -3.26
C VAL A 83 12.49 17.10 -3.82
N LYS A 84 12.89 16.23 -4.75
CA LYS A 84 14.20 16.30 -5.39
C LYS A 84 14.16 15.67 -6.77
N GLU A 85 15.04 16.15 -7.66
CA GLU A 85 15.19 15.57 -9.01
C GLU A 85 13.88 15.48 -9.81
N GLY A 86 12.97 16.43 -9.59
CA GLY A 86 11.68 16.46 -10.27
C GLY A 86 10.67 15.41 -9.79
N LYS A 87 10.87 14.83 -8.60
CA LYS A 87 9.98 13.83 -8.03
C LYS A 87 9.64 14.14 -6.59
N VAL A 88 8.44 13.71 -6.18
CA VAL A 88 7.98 13.77 -4.80
C VAL A 88 8.13 12.39 -4.16
N TYR A 89 8.78 12.36 -3.02
CA TYR A 89 8.98 11.14 -2.21
C TYR A 89 8.31 11.34 -0.85
N ALA A 90 7.53 10.36 -0.45
CA ALA A 90 6.91 10.35 0.88
C ALA A 90 7.19 9.03 1.59
N SER A 91 7.41 9.09 2.90
CA SER A 91 7.49 7.92 3.76
C SER A 91 6.31 7.94 4.73
N VAL A 92 5.51 6.88 4.73
CA VAL A 92 4.29 6.78 5.52
C VAL A 92 4.39 5.58 6.47
N ASP A 93 4.11 5.82 7.75
CA ASP A 93 4.09 4.79 8.81
C ASP A 93 5.37 3.93 8.87
N GLY A 94 6.54 4.55 8.72
CA GLY A 94 7.83 3.87 8.75
C GLY A 94 8.18 3.07 7.50
N LEU A 95 7.39 3.18 6.44
CA LEU A 95 7.72 2.54 5.16
C LEU A 95 8.90 3.24 4.50
N ALA A 96 9.78 2.47 3.87
CA ALA A 96 10.91 3.01 3.13
C ALA A 96 10.46 3.96 2.01
N ILE A 97 11.35 4.90 1.65
CA ILE A 97 11.10 5.85 0.56
C ILE A 97 10.84 5.09 -0.74
N SER A 98 9.78 5.45 -1.44
CA SER A 98 9.38 4.85 -2.70
C SER A 98 10.20 5.34 -3.89
N LYS A 99 9.80 4.93 -5.09
CA LYS A 99 10.40 5.42 -6.35
C LYS A 99 10.09 6.88 -6.64
N GLY A 100 9.16 7.49 -5.89
CA GLY A 100 8.70 8.85 -6.10
C GLY A 100 7.70 9.00 -7.24
N TYR A 101 7.02 10.13 -7.24
CA TYR A 101 6.08 10.49 -8.29
C TYR A 101 6.56 11.77 -8.99
N PRO A 102 6.68 11.77 -10.33
CA PRO A 102 7.20 12.94 -11.04
C PRO A 102 6.21 14.11 -11.04
N TYR A 103 6.76 15.32 -10.98
CA TYR A 103 6.01 16.55 -11.20
C TYR A 103 6.69 17.34 -12.34
N PHE A 104 5.95 18.24 -12.96
CA PHE A 104 6.38 18.91 -14.19
C PHE A 104 6.48 20.43 -14.08
N THR A 105 6.27 20.98 -12.90
CA THR A 105 6.38 22.44 -12.72
C THR A 105 7.78 22.93 -13.07
N LYS A 106 7.83 24.10 -13.72
CA LYS A 106 9.08 24.80 -14.00
C LYS A 106 9.62 25.63 -12.84
N TYR A 107 8.82 25.80 -11.79
CA TYR A 107 9.18 26.58 -10.63
C TYR A 107 10.00 25.74 -9.63
N SER A 108 10.83 26.43 -8.84
CA SER A 108 11.56 25.74 -7.80
C SER A 108 10.65 25.38 -6.63
N VAL A 109 10.84 24.19 -6.09
CA VAL A 109 10.04 23.64 -4.99
C VAL A 109 10.95 23.37 -3.79
N SER A 110 10.56 23.86 -2.63
CA SER A 110 11.26 23.58 -1.38
C SER A 110 10.31 22.98 -0.36
N VAL A 111 10.84 22.15 0.53
CA VAL A 111 10.06 21.50 1.57
C VAL A 111 10.59 21.94 2.92
N ASP A 112 9.69 22.37 3.77
CA ASP A 112 9.93 22.73 5.16
C ASP A 112 8.99 21.96 6.08
N SER A 113 9.26 21.88 7.36
CA SER A 113 8.39 21.19 8.30
C SER A 113 8.35 21.90 9.65
N ASP A 114 7.22 21.77 10.33
CA ASP A 114 7.10 22.03 11.77
C ASP A 114 6.67 20.76 12.52
N ASP A 115 6.26 20.88 13.76
CA ASP A 115 5.90 19.73 14.59
C ASP A 115 4.69 18.94 14.06
N ASN A 116 3.77 19.62 13.34
CA ASN A 116 2.48 19.06 12.95
C ASN A 116 2.24 18.98 11.44
N LYS A 117 3.00 19.75 10.64
CA LYS A 117 2.76 19.90 9.21
C LYS A 117 4.04 19.90 8.39
N TRP A 118 3.91 19.44 7.15
CA TRP A 118 4.89 19.65 6.09
C TRP A 118 4.45 20.83 5.23
N TYR A 119 5.38 21.70 4.87
CA TYR A 119 5.14 22.83 3.99
C TYR A 119 5.92 22.67 2.70
N VAL A 120 5.20 22.70 1.58
CA VAL A 120 5.78 22.69 0.25
C VAL A 120 5.62 24.07 -0.34
N ARG A 121 6.74 24.75 -0.56
CA ARG A 121 6.76 26.12 -1.09
C ARG A 121 7.19 26.11 -2.54
N ILE A 122 6.44 26.83 -3.37
CA ILE A 122 6.69 26.97 -4.80
C ILE A 122 7.13 28.40 -5.05
N LYS A 123 8.33 28.54 -5.53
CA LYS A 123 8.94 29.87 -5.84
C LYS A 123 8.91 30.13 -7.36
#